data_0e10da2b8eba0ea59a6006039ac06023
#
_entry.id   0e10da2b8eba0ea59a6006039ac06023
#
_cell.length_a   1.000
_cell.length_b   1.000
_cell.length_c   1.000
_cell.angle_alpha   90.00
_cell.angle_beta   90.00
_cell.angle_gamma   90.00
#
_symmetry.space_group_name_H-M   'P 1'
#
loop_
_entity.id
_entity.type
_entity.pdbx_description
1 polymer ?
#
loop_
_entity_poly.entity_id
_entity_poly.type
_entity_poly.pdbx_seq_one_letter_code
_entity_poly.pdbx_strand_id
1 'polypeptide(L)'
;MIDYYLRANTEAAMKNAFLAAGIEVAGIDGEVVDFNGIRLDIGWIGPVYRPDPNDPEGPPIVDNRYHANLRVGGELPAGVLAELPILDPPPTVPMRVWA
;
A
#
# COMPACT_ATOMS: atom_id res chain seq x y z
N MET A 1 11.72 -5.78 -10.23
CA MET A 1 10.45 -5.20 -9.82
C MET A 1 10.16 -5.65 -8.39
N ILE A 2 9.83 -4.72 -7.51
CA ILE A 2 9.67 -4.99 -6.07
C ILE A 2 8.27 -4.56 -5.67
N ASP A 3 7.55 -5.43 -4.94
CA ASP A 3 6.22 -5.14 -4.43
C ASP A 3 6.26 -4.91 -2.93
N TYR A 4 5.66 -3.80 -2.49
CA TYR A 4 5.49 -3.47 -1.08
C TYR A 4 4.00 -3.37 -0.75
N TYR A 5 3.65 -3.77 0.46
CA TYR A 5 2.30 -3.65 1.01
C TYR A 5 2.34 -2.63 2.14
N LEU A 6 1.44 -1.64 2.07
CA LEU A 6 1.43 -0.51 3.01
C LEU A 6 0.11 -0.44 3.75
N ARG A 7 0.17 0.05 5.00
CA ARG A 7 -1.00 0.24 5.83
C ARG A 7 -0.78 1.45 6.74
N ALA A 8 -1.75 2.34 6.77
CA ALA A 8 -1.78 3.50 7.65
C ALA A 8 -3.14 3.59 8.34
N ASN A 9 -3.25 4.36 9.42
CA ASN A 9 -4.50 4.46 10.16
C ASN A 9 -5.60 5.15 9.34
N THR A 10 -5.24 6.08 8.46
CA THR A 10 -6.18 6.84 7.64
C THR A 10 -5.62 7.04 6.24
N GLU A 11 -6.51 7.40 5.29
CA GLU A 11 -6.11 7.80 3.95
C GLU A 11 -5.16 9.00 3.95
N ALA A 12 -5.46 10.00 4.78
CA ALA A 12 -4.61 11.18 4.90
C ALA A 12 -3.22 10.84 5.40
N ALA A 13 -3.11 9.94 6.40
CA ALA A 13 -1.82 9.49 6.91
C ALA A 13 -1.02 8.75 5.83
N MET A 14 -1.66 7.93 5.01
CA MET A 14 -1.02 7.23 3.90
C MET A 14 -0.45 8.21 2.88
N LYS A 15 -1.27 9.17 2.43
CA LYS A 15 -0.84 10.17 1.46
C LYS A 15 0.26 11.08 2.00
N ASN A 16 0.17 11.46 3.28
CA ASN A 16 1.20 12.27 3.93
C ASN A 16 2.54 11.54 4.03
N ALA A 17 2.52 10.23 4.21
CA ALA A 17 3.75 9.43 4.22
C ALA A 17 4.46 9.47 2.86
N PHE A 18 3.71 9.36 1.74
CA PHE A 18 4.27 9.51 0.41
C PHE A 18 4.86 10.91 0.19
N LEU A 19 4.16 11.95 0.62
CA LEU A 19 4.65 13.33 0.50
C LEU A 19 5.93 13.53 1.34
N ALA A 20 5.98 12.99 2.55
CA ALA A 20 7.18 13.04 3.40
C ALA A 20 8.37 12.34 2.76
N ALA A 21 8.12 11.28 1.99
CA ALA A 21 9.16 10.57 1.23
C ALA A 21 9.57 11.31 -0.05
N GLY A 22 8.94 12.44 -0.38
CA GLY A 22 9.22 13.19 -1.60
C GLY A 22 8.46 12.69 -2.84
N ILE A 23 7.41 11.89 -2.63
CA ILE A 23 6.60 11.32 -3.71
C ILE A 23 5.28 12.09 -3.79
N GLU A 24 5.06 12.80 -4.89
CA GLU A 24 3.79 13.48 -5.14
C GLU A 24 2.75 12.48 -5.63
N VAL A 25 1.62 12.40 -4.94
CA VAL A 25 0.54 11.47 -5.27
C VAL A 25 -0.78 12.21 -5.41
N ALA A 26 -1.60 11.78 -6.37
CA ALA A 26 -2.95 12.31 -6.59
C ALA A 26 -4.00 11.55 -5.77
N GLY A 27 -3.71 10.30 -5.39
CA GLY A 27 -4.63 9.45 -4.64
C GLY A 27 -5.71 8.81 -5.51
N ILE A 28 -5.41 8.64 -6.79
CA ILE A 28 -6.32 7.99 -7.75
C ILE A 28 -5.89 6.53 -7.90
N ASP A 29 -6.85 5.61 -7.83
CA ASP A 29 -6.59 4.17 -7.96
C ASP A 29 -5.84 3.86 -9.26
N GLY A 30 -4.82 2.99 -9.14
CA GLY A 30 -3.97 2.64 -10.26
C GLY A 30 -3.00 3.73 -10.69
N GLU A 31 -2.69 4.63 -9.81
CA GLU A 31 -1.80 5.77 -10.06
C GLU A 31 -0.37 5.35 -10.37
N VAL A 32 0.23 6.00 -11.37
CA VAL A 32 1.64 5.81 -11.74
C VAL A 32 2.38 7.12 -11.51
N VAL A 33 3.51 7.03 -10.79
CA VAL A 33 4.36 8.18 -10.48
C VAL A 33 5.79 7.87 -10.92
N ASP A 34 6.49 8.85 -11.48
CA ASP A 34 7.93 8.76 -11.72
C ASP A 34 8.68 9.41 -10.55
N PHE A 35 9.53 8.64 -9.91
CA PHE A 35 10.38 9.12 -8.81
C PHE A 35 11.85 9.00 -9.22
N ASN A 36 12.42 10.11 -9.68
CA ASN A 36 13.83 10.18 -10.11
C ASN A 36 14.20 9.08 -11.11
N GLY A 37 13.33 8.83 -12.08
CA GLY A 37 13.52 7.80 -13.09
C GLY A 37 13.04 6.40 -12.67
N ILE A 38 12.55 6.23 -11.46
CA ILE A 38 11.99 4.97 -10.97
C ILE A 38 10.47 5.02 -11.10
N ARG A 39 9.89 4.06 -11.81
CA ARG A 39 8.45 3.95 -11.96
C ARG A 39 7.82 3.37 -10.69
N LEU A 40 6.83 4.06 -10.17
CA LEU A 40 6.02 3.62 -9.03
C LEU A 40 4.58 3.40 -9.50
N ASP A 41 4.08 2.17 -9.35
CA ASP A 41 2.67 1.84 -9.57
C ASP A 41 2.00 1.70 -8.20
N ILE A 42 1.01 2.55 -7.91
CA ILE A 42 0.35 2.60 -6.61
C ILE A 42 -1.10 2.17 -6.77
N GLY A 43 -1.49 1.12 -6.07
CA GLY A 43 -2.88 0.68 -5.96
C GLY A 43 -3.45 1.14 -4.62
N TRP A 44 -4.35 2.12 -4.63
CA TRP A 44 -5.05 2.59 -3.44
C TRP A 44 -6.21 1.64 -3.14
N ILE A 45 -6.20 1.01 -1.96
CA ILE A 45 -7.14 -0.07 -1.62
C ILE A 45 -8.18 0.39 -0.60
N GLY A 46 -7.76 1.10 0.45
CA GLY A 46 -8.61 1.43 1.58
C GLY A 46 -8.76 0.24 2.54
N PRO A 47 -9.97 -0.01 3.10
CA PRO A 47 -10.19 -1.13 4.00
C PRO A 47 -9.99 -2.48 3.31
N VAL A 48 -9.53 -3.46 4.09
CA VAL A 48 -9.33 -4.83 3.61
C VAL A 48 -10.30 -5.75 4.34
N TYR A 49 -10.91 -6.67 3.60
CA TYR A 49 -11.84 -7.66 4.11
C TYR A 49 -11.22 -9.05 4.06
N ARG A 50 -11.41 -9.82 5.12
CA ARG A 50 -10.93 -11.21 5.17
C ARG A 50 -12.02 -12.11 5.76
N PRO A 51 -12.08 -13.40 5.39
CA PRO A 51 -12.99 -14.35 6.01
C PRO A 51 -12.73 -14.48 7.51
N ASP A 52 -13.81 -14.56 8.30
CA ASP A 52 -13.71 -14.85 9.72
C ASP A 52 -13.49 -16.37 9.88
N PRO A 53 -12.35 -16.82 10.44
CA PRO A 53 -12.09 -18.25 10.60
C PRO A 53 -13.02 -18.92 11.60
N ASN A 54 -13.66 -18.14 12.51
CA ASN A 54 -14.62 -18.66 13.47
C ASN A 54 -16.05 -18.69 12.92
N ASP A 55 -16.33 -17.98 11.84
CA ASP A 55 -17.62 -17.91 11.18
C ASP A 55 -17.44 -17.71 9.67
N PRO A 56 -17.01 -18.77 8.94
CA PRO A 56 -16.67 -18.64 7.52
C PRO A 56 -17.87 -18.31 6.62
N GLU A 57 -19.10 -18.53 7.09
CA GLU A 57 -20.32 -18.17 6.35
C GLU A 57 -20.90 -16.84 6.79
N GLY A 58 -20.35 -16.23 7.83
CA GLY A 58 -20.80 -14.95 8.35
C GLY A 58 -20.12 -13.76 7.67
N PRO A 59 -20.36 -12.54 8.20
CA PRO A 59 -19.74 -11.34 7.64
C PRO A 59 -18.22 -11.41 7.80
N PRO A 60 -17.47 -10.86 6.82
CA PRO A 60 -16.02 -10.86 6.89
C PRO A 60 -15.51 -9.92 7.98
N ILE A 61 -14.31 -10.20 8.48
CA ILE A 61 -13.59 -9.28 9.36
C ILE A 61 -13.05 -8.13 8.49
N VAL A 62 -13.29 -6.90 8.94
CA VAL A 62 -12.86 -5.71 8.24
C VAL A 62 -11.68 -5.08 8.97
N ASP A 63 -10.57 -4.87 8.25
CA ASP A 63 -9.50 -3.98 8.70
C ASP A 63 -9.78 -2.59 8.12
N ASN A 64 -10.26 -1.68 8.96
CA ASN A 64 -10.68 -0.34 8.54
C ASN A 64 -9.51 0.62 8.29
N ARG A 65 -8.27 0.19 8.51
CA ARG A 65 -7.10 0.99 8.18
C ARG A 65 -6.98 1.15 6.67
N TYR A 66 -6.27 2.17 6.25
CA TYR A 66 -6.08 2.44 4.83
C TYR A 66 -4.89 1.64 4.31
N HIS A 67 -5.11 0.89 3.24
CA HIS A 67 -4.10 0.02 2.63
C HIS A 67 -3.75 0.48 1.22
N ALA A 68 -2.51 0.22 0.81
CA ALA A 68 -2.07 0.44 -0.55
C ALA A 68 -1.03 -0.60 -0.95
N ASN A 69 -0.99 -0.92 -2.24
CA ASN A 69 0.08 -1.71 -2.84
C ASN A 69 1.00 -0.77 -3.61
N LEU A 70 2.29 -0.99 -3.50
CA LEU A 70 3.31 -0.23 -4.22
C LEU A 70 4.18 -1.19 -5.00
N ARG A 71 4.22 -1.05 -6.32
CA ARG A 71 5.14 -1.78 -7.17
C ARG A 71 6.20 -0.82 -7.69
N VAL A 72 7.45 -1.16 -7.50
CA VAL A 72 8.58 -0.31 -7.80
C VAL A 72 9.39 -0.92 -8.93
N GLY A 73 9.68 -0.15 -9.97
CA GLY A 73 10.47 -0.60 -11.12
C GLY A 73 11.96 -0.70 -10.86
N GLY A 74 12.42 -0.29 -9.69
CA GLY A 74 13.82 -0.34 -9.27
C GLY A 74 13.93 -0.21 -7.76
N GLU A 75 15.14 -0.10 -7.25
CA GLU A 75 15.39 0.02 -5.81
C GLU A 75 15.20 1.46 -5.34
N LEU A 76 14.35 1.66 -4.34
CA LEU A 76 14.18 2.96 -3.70
C LEU A 76 15.27 3.20 -2.65
N PRO A 77 15.71 4.45 -2.46
CA PRO A 77 16.63 4.79 -1.37
C PRO A 77 16.07 4.39 -0.02
N ALA A 78 16.94 3.96 0.92
CA ALA A 78 16.54 3.55 2.25
C ALA A 78 15.78 4.64 3.02
N GLY A 79 16.14 5.91 2.82
CA GLY A 79 15.45 7.04 3.44
C GLY A 79 14.01 7.20 2.96
N VAL A 80 13.73 6.88 1.71
CA VAL A 80 12.37 6.88 1.16
C VAL A 80 11.56 5.74 1.77
N LEU A 81 12.11 4.53 1.82
CA LEU A 81 11.46 3.37 2.40
C LEU A 81 11.15 3.57 3.89
N ALA A 82 12.02 4.26 4.63
CA ALA A 82 11.83 4.55 6.04
C ALA A 82 10.63 5.47 6.31
N GLU A 83 10.25 6.32 5.36
CA GLU A 83 9.10 7.22 5.49
C GLU A 83 7.76 6.55 5.15
N LEU A 84 7.79 5.41 4.45
CA LEU A 84 6.58 4.72 4.02
C LEU A 84 6.12 3.70 5.07
N PRO A 85 4.79 3.57 5.30
CA PRO A 85 4.24 2.63 6.29
C PRO A 85 4.18 1.20 5.73
N ILE A 86 5.35 0.64 5.41
CA ILE A 86 5.48 -0.69 4.81
C ILE A 86 5.22 -1.77 5.85
N LEU A 87 4.43 -2.77 5.49
CA LEU A 87 4.22 -3.95 6.31
C LEU A 87 5.44 -4.86 6.25
N ASP A 88 6.03 -5.15 7.41
CA ASP A 88 7.18 -6.04 7.56
C ASP A 88 6.97 -6.94 8.78
N PRO A 89 6.78 -8.25 8.60
CA PRO A 89 6.84 -8.96 7.32
C PRO A 89 5.63 -8.66 6.43
N PRO A 90 5.76 -8.91 5.09
CA PRO A 90 4.63 -8.72 4.19
C PRO A 90 3.49 -9.69 4.54
N PRO A 91 2.23 -9.35 4.22
CA PRO A 91 1.10 -10.22 4.51
C PRO A 91 1.23 -11.56 3.79
N THR A 92 0.83 -12.65 4.44
CA THR A 92 0.88 -13.99 3.86
C THR A 92 -0.10 -14.15 2.70
N VAL A 93 -1.20 -13.38 2.72
CA VAL A 93 -2.16 -13.32 1.62
C VAL A 93 -2.10 -11.91 1.04
N PRO A 94 -1.87 -11.74 -0.27
CA PRO A 94 -1.84 -10.42 -0.88
C PRO A 94 -3.15 -9.67 -0.65
N MET A 95 -3.06 -8.38 -0.34
CA MET A 95 -4.23 -7.53 -0.15
C MET A 95 -4.97 -7.32 -1.47
N ARG A 96 -4.24 -7.31 -2.56
CA ARG A 96 -4.76 -7.12 -3.92
C ARG A 96 -3.80 -7.75 -4.92
N VAL A 97 -4.37 -8.38 -5.94
CA VAL A 97 -3.59 -8.95 -7.04
C VAL A 97 -3.38 -7.89 -8.10
N TRP A 98 -2.15 -7.72 -8.54
CA TRP A 98 -1.82 -6.85 -9.67
C TRP A 98 -2.29 -7.49 -10.97
N ALA A 99 -3.02 -6.73 -11.74
CA ALA A 99 -3.50 -7.17 -13.05
C ALA A 99 -2.40 -7.05 -14.12
#